data_ea97a186a9be64f4573723c522e3afca
#
_entry.id   ea97a186a9be64f4573723c522e3afca
#
_cell.length_a   1.000
_cell.length_b   1.000
_cell.length_c   1.000
_cell.angle_alpha   90.00
_cell.angle_beta   90.00
_cell.angle_gamma   90.00
#
_symmetry.space_group_name_H-M   'P 1'
#
loop_
_entity.id
_entity.type
_entity.pdbx_description
1 polymer ?
#
loop_
_entity_poly.entity_id
_entity_poly.type
_entity_poly.pdbx_seq_one_letter_code
_entity_poly.pdbx_strand_id
1 'polypeptide(L)'
;MTKEYIINSKKYGRQVVLLDDEDYQNIISNNYKLHLKFDKTINGFYVQFHYPDKTKKEGRDTIGLHRYIVKCPKGLQVDHINHNPLDNRKCNLKICTQLQNNQNKNIYKNNKSGYKGVYYINRFKCWIAEFKWNKKCYRSRRCKTMEEAIVARQELIFDLERKGVVKDVRLLV
;
A
#
# COMPACT_ATOMS: atom_id res chain seq x y z
N MET A 1 -9.81 21.70 -0.87
CA MET A 1 -9.94 21.58 0.61
C MET A 1 -10.18 20.13 1.01
N THR A 2 -9.74 19.73 2.23
CA THR A 2 -10.05 18.39 2.76
C THR A 2 -11.42 18.39 3.42
N LYS A 3 -12.21 17.35 3.19
CA LYS A 3 -13.51 17.08 3.80
C LYS A 3 -13.46 15.79 4.60
N GLU A 4 -14.28 15.73 5.64
CA GLU A 4 -14.44 14.54 6.46
C GLU A 4 -15.81 13.91 6.20
N TYR A 5 -15.81 12.61 5.87
CA TYR A 5 -17.02 11.80 5.80
C TYR A 5 -17.04 10.87 7.01
N ILE A 6 -18.08 10.98 7.85
CA ILE A 6 -18.18 10.20 9.10
C ILE A 6 -18.99 8.93 8.85
N ILE A 7 -18.40 7.77 9.16
CA ILE A 7 -19.09 6.48 9.18
C ILE A 7 -19.28 6.03 10.61
N ASN A 8 -20.53 6.00 11.08
CA ASN A 8 -20.87 5.46 12.39
C ASN A 8 -21.20 3.98 12.27
N SER A 9 -20.27 3.12 12.66
CA SER A 9 -20.44 1.67 12.63
C SER A 9 -20.84 1.14 14.01
N LYS A 10 -21.91 0.35 14.10
CA LYS A 10 -22.31 -0.32 15.36
C LYS A 10 -21.20 -1.22 15.92
N LYS A 11 -20.39 -1.84 15.04
CA LYS A 11 -19.32 -2.77 15.42
C LYS A 11 -17.97 -2.10 15.67
N TYR A 12 -17.66 -1.01 14.92
CA TYR A 12 -16.31 -0.43 14.86
C TYR A 12 -16.26 1.03 15.33
N GLY A 13 -17.39 1.55 15.84
CA GLY A 13 -17.49 2.92 16.31
C GLY A 13 -17.44 3.96 15.19
N ARG A 14 -17.13 5.18 15.57
CA ARG A 14 -17.00 6.33 14.66
C ARG A 14 -15.67 6.26 13.91
N GLN A 15 -15.73 6.27 12.59
CA GLN A 15 -14.56 6.35 11.70
C GLN A 15 -14.66 7.58 10.81
N VAL A 16 -13.53 8.25 10.60
CA VAL A 16 -13.43 9.46 9.78
C VAL A 16 -12.68 9.12 8.50
N VAL A 17 -13.32 9.37 7.36
CA VAL A 17 -12.74 9.19 6.03
C VAL A 17 -12.39 10.56 5.47
N LEU A 18 -11.13 10.74 5.07
CA LEU A 18 -10.65 11.98 4.47
C LEU A 18 -10.81 11.94 2.95
N LEU A 19 -11.35 13.02 2.39
CA LEU A 19 -11.63 13.18 0.97
C LEU A 19 -11.22 14.56 0.49
N ASP A 20 -10.94 14.71 -0.79
CA ASP A 20 -10.96 16.04 -1.42
C ASP A 20 -12.41 16.52 -1.59
N ASP A 21 -12.61 17.82 -1.57
CA ASP A 21 -13.95 18.43 -1.63
C ASP A 21 -14.76 17.97 -2.85
N GLU A 22 -14.12 17.91 -4.02
CA GLU A 22 -14.73 17.42 -5.26
C GLU A 22 -15.29 16.01 -5.13
N ASP A 23 -14.49 15.09 -4.56
CA ASP A 23 -14.87 13.69 -4.39
C ASP A 23 -15.95 13.54 -3.31
N TYR A 24 -15.89 14.36 -2.26
CA TYR A 24 -16.94 14.42 -1.24
C TYR A 24 -18.29 14.84 -1.85
N GLN A 25 -18.30 15.93 -2.63
CA GLN A 25 -19.53 16.40 -3.29
C GLN A 25 -20.08 15.35 -4.28
N ASN A 26 -19.21 14.67 -5.01
CA ASN A 26 -19.61 13.60 -5.90
C ASN A 26 -20.30 12.43 -5.15
N ILE A 27 -19.76 12.03 -4.00
CA ILE A 27 -20.35 10.98 -3.16
C ILE A 27 -21.74 11.38 -2.65
N ILE A 28 -21.88 12.63 -2.18
CA ILE A 28 -23.14 13.14 -1.63
C ILE A 28 -24.21 13.29 -2.72
N SER A 29 -23.87 13.92 -3.86
CA SER A 29 -24.81 14.18 -4.95
C SER A 29 -25.34 12.90 -5.60
N ASN A 30 -24.54 11.83 -5.64
CA ASN A 30 -24.97 10.51 -6.12
C ASN A 30 -25.60 9.66 -5.02
N ASN A 31 -25.74 10.16 -3.80
CA ASN A 31 -26.28 9.44 -2.64
C ASN A 31 -25.57 8.09 -2.38
N TYR A 32 -24.25 8.03 -2.62
CA TYR A 32 -23.46 6.83 -2.33
C TYR A 32 -23.24 6.67 -0.84
N LYS A 33 -23.70 5.55 -0.29
CA LYS A 33 -23.52 5.23 1.13
C LYS A 33 -22.20 4.50 1.32
N LEU A 34 -21.25 5.17 1.94
CA LEU A 34 -19.94 4.60 2.27
C LEU A 34 -20.04 3.64 3.46
N HIS A 35 -19.39 2.51 3.37
CA HIS A 35 -19.29 1.53 4.45
C HIS A 35 -17.87 0.96 4.57
N LEU A 36 -17.58 0.45 5.77
CA LEU A 36 -16.27 -0.09 6.11
C LEU A 36 -16.19 -1.57 5.73
N LYS A 37 -15.09 -1.95 5.10
CA LYS A 37 -14.70 -3.34 4.92
C LYS A 37 -13.45 -3.62 5.76
N PHE A 38 -13.57 -4.47 6.76
CA PHE A 38 -12.42 -4.89 7.56
C PHE A 38 -11.49 -5.80 6.74
N ASP A 39 -10.21 -5.49 6.76
CA ASP A 39 -9.16 -6.31 6.16
C ASP A 39 -8.20 -6.80 7.24
N LYS A 40 -8.15 -8.13 7.41
CA LYS A 40 -7.29 -8.78 8.41
C LYS A 40 -5.80 -8.58 8.14
N THR A 41 -5.41 -8.39 6.87
CA THR A 41 -4.01 -8.26 6.46
C THR A 41 -3.38 -6.99 7.00
N ILE A 42 -4.13 -5.89 6.94
CA ILE A 42 -3.68 -4.58 7.45
C ILE A 42 -4.16 -4.30 8.87
N ASN A 43 -5.01 -5.20 9.43
CA ASN A 43 -5.74 -5.00 10.68
C ASN A 43 -6.44 -3.63 10.72
N GLY A 44 -7.13 -3.30 9.64
CA GLY A 44 -7.73 -1.98 9.42
C GLY A 44 -8.92 -2.05 8.48
N PHE A 45 -9.39 -0.87 8.03
CA PHE A 45 -10.59 -0.77 7.23
C PHE A 45 -10.30 -0.13 5.89
N TYR A 46 -10.78 -0.73 4.82
CA TYR A 46 -11.00 -0.03 3.55
C TYR A 46 -12.44 0.50 3.50
N VAL A 47 -12.61 1.57 2.75
CA VAL A 47 -13.92 2.16 2.46
C VAL A 47 -14.40 1.66 1.10
N GLN A 48 -15.65 1.25 1.03
CA GLN A 48 -16.31 0.84 -0.20
C GLN A 48 -17.76 1.33 -0.24
N PHE A 49 -18.38 1.29 -1.41
CA PHE A 49 -19.80 1.60 -1.60
C PHE A 49 -20.37 0.80 -2.76
N HIS A 50 -21.70 0.71 -2.79
CA HIS A 50 -22.44 0.10 -3.89
C HIS A 50 -22.82 1.18 -4.91
N TYR A 51 -22.68 0.87 -6.18
CA TYR A 51 -23.13 1.72 -7.27
C TYR A 51 -24.01 0.90 -8.25
N PRO A 52 -24.94 1.55 -8.99
CA PRO A 52 -25.79 0.85 -9.96
C PRO A 52 -24.96 0.21 -11.07
N ASP A 53 -25.17 -1.06 -11.34
CA ASP A 53 -24.56 -1.79 -12.45
C ASP A 53 -25.60 -2.76 -13.05
N LYS A 54 -26.14 -2.40 -14.21
CA LYS A 54 -27.17 -3.18 -14.92
C LYS A 54 -26.65 -4.52 -15.45
N THR A 55 -25.34 -4.72 -15.52
CA THR A 55 -24.73 -5.98 -15.96
C THR A 55 -24.71 -7.05 -14.86
N LYS A 56 -24.94 -6.65 -13.63
CA LYS A 56 -24.94 -7.54 -12.46
C LYS A 56 -26.35 -8.03 -12.16
N LYS A 57 -26.44 -9.29 -11.70
CA LYS A 57 -27.72 -9.93 -11.33
C LYS A 57 -28.52 -9.11 -10.30
N GLU A 58 -27.82 -8.46 -9.38
CA GLU A 58 -28.43 -7.64 -8.32
C GLU A 58 -28.64 -6.17 -8.74
N GLY A 59 -28.33 -5.81 -9.98
CA GLY A 59 -28.44 -4.43 -10.50
C GLY A 59 -27.42 -3.45 -9.88
N ARG A 60 -26.45 -3.96 -9.11
CA ARG A 60 -25.41 -3.15 -8.44
C ARG A 60 -24.08 -3.90 -8.36
N ASP A 61 -22.99 -3.15 -8.29
CA ASP A 61 -21.66 -3.67 -7.97
C ASP A 61 -21.07 -2.90 -6.80
N THR A 62 -19.96 -3.40 -6.25
CA THR A 62 -19.25 -2.80 -5.12
C THR A 62 -17.85 -2.40 -5.55
N ILE A 63 -17.49 -1.17 -5.26
CA ILE A 63 -16.15 -0.66 -5.56
C ILE A 63 -15.49 -0.07 -4.30
N GLY A 64 -14.17 -0.25 -4.18
CA GLY A 64 -13.39 0.45 -3.17
C GLY A 64 -13.29 1.94 -3.49
N LEU A 65 -13.52 2.79 -2.48
CA LEU A 65 -13.54 4.24 -2.63
C LEU A 65 -12.25 4.78 -3.30
N HIS A 66 -11.08 4.33 -2.83
CA HIS A 66 -9.78 4.69 -3.42
C HIS A 66 -9.70 4.36 -4.91
N ARG A 67 -10.23 3.21 -5.34
CA ARG A 67 -10.23 2.82 -6.77
C ARG A 67 -11.16 3.69 -7.60
N TYR A 68 -12.31 4.05 -7.05
CA TYR A 68 -13.28 4.93 -7.70
C TYR A 68 -12.71 6.32 -7.92
N ILE A 69 -12.11 6.93 -6.88
CA ILE A 69 -11.54 8.30 -6.93
C ILE A 69 -10.48 8.42 -8.01
N VAL A 70 -9.52 7.49 -8.05
CA VAL A 70 -8.42 7.56 -9.05
C VAL A 70 -8.75 6.83 -10.35
N LYS A 71 -9.98 6.35 -10.54
CA LYS A 71 -10.43 5.60 -11.74
C LYS A 71 -9.44 4.49 -12.10
N CYS A 72 -9.04 3.69 -11.09
CA CYS A 72 -7.96 2.71 -11.22
C CYS A 72 -8.29 1.64 -12.26
N PRO A 73 -7.45 1.45 -13.30
CA PRO A 73 -7.65 0.46 -14.33
C PRO A 73 -7.68 -0.98 -13.76
N LYS A 74 -8.35 -1.88 -14.50
CA LYS A 74 -8.34 -3.32 -14.17
C LYS A 74 -6.91 -3.86 -14.26
N GLY A 75 -6.51 -4.68 -13.29
CA GLY A 75 -5.16 -5.25 -13.22
C GLY A 75 -4.16 -4.41 -12.45
N LEU A 76 -4.44 -3.12 -12.20
CA LEU A 76 -3.63 -2.27 -11.33
C LEU A 76 -4.24 -2.17 -9.92
N GLN A 77 -3.43 -1.72 -8.98
CA GLN A 77 -3.82 -1.48 -7.59
C GLN A 77 -3.74 0.00 -7.24
N VAL A 78 -4.36 0.36 -6.13
CA VAL A 78 -4.19 1.69 -5.52
C VAL A 78 -3.53 1.49 -4.17
N ASP A 79 -2.47 2.24 -3.94
CA ASP A 79 -1.72 2.27 -2.71
C ASP A 79 -1.99 3.57 -1.96
N HIS A 80 -2.06 3.50 -0.63
CA HIS A 80 -2.14 4.67 0.25
C HIS A 80 -0.73 5.03 0.72
N ILE A 81 -0.20 6.16 0.24
CA ILE A 81 1.20 6.56 0.45
C ILE A 81 1.54 6.64 1.95
N ASN A 82 0.63 7.17 2.77
CA ASN A 82 0.80 7.28 4.22
C ASN A 82 0.35 6.03 5.00
N HIS A 83 0.02 4.93 4.31
CA HIS A 83 -0.51 3.68 4.89
C HIS A 83 -1.82 3.81 5.68
N ASN A 84 -2.54 4.94 5.59
CA ASN A 84 -3.85 5.12 6.18
C ASN A 84 -4.95 4.88 5.14
N PRO A 85 -5.67 3.75 5.16
CA PRO A 85 -6.68 3.43 4.14
C PRO A 85 -7.99 4.23 4.29
N LEU A 86 -8.12 5.06 5.33
CA LEU A 86 -9.20 6.01 5.50
C LEU A 86 -8.88 7.40 4.90
N ASP A 87 -7.63 7.65 4.53
CA ASP A 87 -7.23 8.88 3.85
C ASP A 87 -7.28 8.69 2.32
N ASN A 88 -8.43 8.98 1.74
CA ASN A 88 -8.71 8.80 0.33
C ASN A 88 -8.55 10.08 -0.51
N ARG A 89 -7.76 11.04 -0.05
CA ARG A 89 -7.39 12.22 -0.85
C ARG A 89 -6.49 11.81 -2.02
N LYS A 90 -6.68 12.46 -3.17
CA LYS A 90 -5.91 12.16 -4.40
C LYS A 90 -4.40 12.25 -4.19
N CYS A 91 -3.93 13.20 -3.37
CA CYS A 91 -2.51 13.36 -3.03
C CYS A 91 -1.91 12.17 -2.28
N ASN A 92 -2.75 11.36 -1.60
CA ASN A 92 -2.35 10.18 -0.85
C ASN A 92 -2.56 8.87 -1.63
N LEU A 93 -3.19 8.90 -2.80
CA LEU A 93 -3.51 7.72 -3.59
C LEU A 93 -2.56 7.57 -4.77
N LYS A 94 -1.98 6.39 -4.93
CA LYS A 94 -1.07 6.06 -6.03
C LYS A 94 -1.52 4.82 -6.76
N ILE A 95 -1.74 4.93 -8.08
CA ILE A 95 -1.95 3.75 -8.93
C ILE A 95 -0.60 3.05 -9.12
N CYS A 96 -0.55 1.76 -8.87
CA CYS A 96 0.67 0.98 -8.94
C CYS A 96 0.40 -0.47 -9.37
N THR A 97 1.44 -1.17 -9.78
CA THR A 97 1.39 -2.61 -9.97
C THR A 97 1.39 -3.35 -8.63
N GLN A 98 0.97 -4.63 -8.63
CA GLN A 98 1.06 -5.49 -7.44
C GLN A 98 2.49 -5.54 -6.88
N LEU A 99 3.50 -5.53 -7.76
CA LEU A 99 4.89 -5.56 -7.36
C LEU A 99 5.28 -4.29 -6.60
N GLN A 100 4.93 -3.12 -7.14
CA GLN A 100 5.17 -1.83 -6.50
C GLN A 100 4.45 -1.71 -5.15
N ASN A 101 3.18 -2.11 -5.09
CA ASN A 101 2.41 -2.12 -3.84
C ASN A 101 3.06 -3.03 -2.78
N ASN A 102 3.56 -4.21 -3.18
CA ASN A 102 4.29 -5.09 -2.26
C ASN A 102 5.59 -4.47 -1.74
N GLN A 103 6.22 -3.59 -2.52
CA GLN A 103 7.41 -2.86 -2.09
C GLN A 103 7.09 -1.79 -1.03
N ASN A 104 5.91 -1.18 -1.08
CA ASN A 104 5.49 -0.17 -0.11
C ASN A 104 4.92 -0.75 1.20
N LYS A 105 4.77 -2.07 1.34
CA LYS A 105 4.25 -2.67 2.58
C LYS A 105 5.14 -2.34 3.77
N ASN A 106 4.51 -2.08 4.91
CA ASN A 106 5.18 -1.90 6.19
C ASN A 106 6.08 -3.11 6.54
N ILE A 107 7.09 -2.85 7.34
CA ILE A 107 7.96 -3.88 7.91
C ILE A 107 7.12 -4.82 8.76
N TYR A 108 7.28 -6.13 8.56
CA TYR A 108 6.56 -7.13 9.35
C TYR A 108 6.92 -7.03 10.82
N LYS A 109 5.95 -7.23 11.72
CA LYS A 109 6.14 -7.16 13.19
C LYS A 109 7.21 -8.12 13.71
N ASN A 110 7.50 -9.21 13.01
CA ASN A 110 8.55 -10.18 13.34
C ASN A 110 9.93 -9.82 12.79
N ASN A 111 10.06 -8.69 12.09
CA ASN A 111 11.36 -8.21 11.61
C ASN A 111 12.15 -7.59 12.76
N LYS A 112 13.13 -8.33 13.25
CA LYS A 112 13.98 -7.91 14.39
C LYS A 112 14.97 -6.81 14.05
N SER A 113 15.29 -6.59 12.77
CA SER A 113 16.23 -5.54 12.35
C SER A 113 15.61 -4.15 12.33
N GLY A 114 14.28 -4.04 12.23
CA GLY A 114 13.60 -2.76 11.98
C GLY A 114 13.81 -2.22 10.57
N TYR A 115 14.54 -2.92 9.70
CA TYR A 115 14.81 -2.52 8.32
C TYR A 115 14.29 -3.55 7.32
N LYS A 116 13.59 -3.09 6.30
CA LYS A 116 13.03 -3.95 5.27
C LYS A 116 14.13 -4.66 4.49
N GLY A 117 14.02 -5.99 4.39
CA GLY A 117 14.99 -6.81 3.65
C GLY A 117 16.36 -6.96 4.31
N VAL A 118 16.52 -6.54 5.59
CA VAL A 118 17.72 -6.79 6.39
C VAL A 118 17.39 -7.77 7.48
N TYR A 119 18.15 -8.86 7.60
CA TYR A 119 17.92 -9.89 8.59
C TYR A 119 19.19 -10.65 8.97
N TYR A 120 19.17 -11.23 10.15
CA TYR A 120 20.27 -12.04 10.68
C TYR A 120 20.10 -13.51 10.32
N ILE A 121 21.18 -14.15 9.86
CA ILE A 121 21.21 -15.57 9.56
C ILE A 121 21.98 -16.30 10.67
N ASN A 122 21.25 -16.98 11.55
CA ASN A 122 21.83 -17.69 12.69
C ASN A 122 22.88 -18.73 12.28
N ARG A 123 22.63 -19.48 11.22
CA ARG A 123 23.54 -20.52 10.72
C ARG A 123 24.94 -19.98 10.37
N PHE A 124 24.99 -18.76 9.83
CA PHE A 124 26.24 -18.14 9.39
C PHE A 124 26.72 -17.01 10.32
N LYS A 125 25.99 -16.77 11.40
CA LYS A 125 26.25 -15.69 12.37
C LYS A 125 26.56 -14.35 11.67
N CYS A 126 25.75 -13.98 10.70
CA CYS A 126 25.94 -12.78 9.90
C CYS A 126 24.62 -12.10 9.55
N TRP A 127 24.71 -10.81 9.27
CA TRP A 127 23.64 -10.04 8.68
C TRP A 127 23.70 -10.09 7.17
N ILE A 128 22.55 -10.01 6.52
CA ILE A 128 22.43 -9.96 5.07
C ILE A 128 21.28 -9.03 4.68
N ALA A 129 21.45 -8.36 3.56
CA ALA A 129 20.38 -7.63 2.91
C ALA A 129 19.85 -8.42 1.70
N GLU A 130 18.57 -8.42 1.53
CA GLU A 130 17.85 -9.06 0.42
C GLU A 130 16.91 -8.07 -0.24
N PHE A 131 16.90 -8.07 -1.57
CA PHE A 131 15.98 -7.30 -2.39
C PHE A 131 15.35 -8.20 -3.44
N LYS A 132 14.01 -8.22 -3.50
CA LYS A 132 13.25 -9.02 -4.46
C LYS A 132 12.67 -8.14 -5.55
N TRP A 133 12.98 -8.45 -6.80
CA TRP A 133 12.48 -7.75 -7.97
C TRP A 133 12.18 -8.72 -9.10
N ASN A 134 11.01 -8.60 -9.75
CA ASN A 134 10.57 -9.45 -10.86
C ASN A 134 10.80 -10.95 -10.61
N LYS A 135 10.36 -11.46 -9.45
CA LYS A 135 10.52 -12.84 -8.98
C LYS A 135 11.98 -13.28 -8.75
N LYS A 136 12.96 -12.40 -8.97
CA LYS A 136 14.37 -12.66 -8.66
C LYS A 136 14.71 -12.13 -7.28
N CYS A 137 15.59 -12.83 -6.59
CA CYS A 137 16.09 -12.47 -5.27
C CYS A 137 17.56 -12.06 -5.41
N TYR A 138 17.85 -10.83 -5.01
CA TYR A 138 19.20 -10.28 -4.99
C TYR A 138 19.65 -10.15 -3.55
N ARG A 139 20.89 -10.54 -3.25
CA ARG A 139 21.45 -10.51 -1.89
C ARG A 139 22.74 -9.72 -1.86
N SER A 140 22.96 -9.04 -0.75
CA SER A 140 24.23 -8.39 -0.46
C SER A 140 25.33 -9.40 -0.12
N ARG A 141 26.54 -8.91 0.08
CA ARG A 141 27.59 -9.63 0.82
C ARG A 141 27.12 -9.93 2.26
N ARG A 142 27.76 -10.88 2.91
CA ARG A 142 27.58 -11.15 4.34
C ARG A 142 28.22 -10.02 5.14
N CYS A 143 27.51 -9.49 6.13
CA CYS A 143 27.93 -8.39 6.97
C CYS A 143 28.05 -8.84 8.43
N LYS A 144 28.98 -8.28 9.16
CA LYS A 144 29.19 -8.58 10.59
C LYS A 144 28.17 -7.87 11.46
N THR A 145 27.78 -6.64 11.09
CA THR A 145 26.83 -5.83 11.83
C THR A 145 25.57 -5.55 11.00
N MET A 146 24.52 -5.12 11.69
CA MET A 146 23.26 -4.72 11.06
C MET A 146 23.45 -3.44 10.23
N GLU A 147 24.24 -2.50 10.74
CA GLU A 147 24.55 -1.22 10.08
C GLU A 147 25.25 -1.45 8.75
N GLU A 148 26.24 -2.35 8.72
CA GLU A 148 26.89 -2.77 7.46
C GLU A 148 25.89 -3.37 6.46
N ALA A 149 24.92 -4.16 6.93
CA ALA A 149 23.90 -4.75 6.06
C ALA A 149 22.90 -3.72 5.52
N ILE A 150 22.61 -2.66 6.30
CA ILE A 150 21.78 -1.55 5.85
C ILE A 150 22.47 -0.81 4.70
N VAL A 151 23.75 -0.49 4.85
CA VAL A 151 24.56 0.14 3.80
C VAL A 151 24.64 -0.77 2.59
N ALA A 152 24.94 -2.05 2.79
CA ALA A 152 25.03 -3.03 1.71
C ALA A 152 23.69 -3.21 0.96
N ARG A 153 22.53 -2.96 1.60
CA ARG A 153 21.25 -2.92 0.94
C ARG A 153 21.11 -1.73 -0.01
N GLN A 154 21.57 -0.55 0.43
CA GLN A 154 21.53 0.65 -0.41
C GLN A 154 22.44 0.48 -1.63
N GLU A 155 23.66 -0.02 -1.43
CA GLU A 155 24.62 -0.34 -2.49
C GLU A 155 24.00 -1.34 -3.52
N LEU A 156 23.37 -2.40 -3.01
CA LEU A 156 22.71 -3.41 -3.84
C LEU A 156 21.61 -2.81 -4.72
N ILE A 157 20.74 -1.98 -4.15
CA ILE A 157 19.65 -1.33 -4.87
C ILE A 157 20.22 -0.37 -5.94
N PHE A 158 21.20 0.45 -5.57
CA PHE A 158 21.88 1.38 -6.49
C PHE A 158 22.55 0.65 -7.66
N ASP A 159 23.23 -0.47 -7.40
CA ASP A 159 23.83 -1.30 -8.44
C ASP A 159 22.78 -1.90 -9.40
N LEU A 160 21.65 -2.33 -8.87
CA LEU A 160 20.56 -2.89 -9.68
C LEU A 160 19.88 -1.80 -10.54
N GLU A 161 19.82 -0.56 -10.04
CA GLU A 161 19.35 0.57 -10.82
C GLU A 161 20.32 0.91 -11.96
N ARG A 162 21.59 1.02 -11.65
CA ARG A 162 22.65 1.28 -12.65
C ARG A 162 22.68 0.24 -13.76
N LYS A 163 22.38 -1.03 -13.43
CA LYS A 163 22.27 -2.13 -14.39
C LYS A 163 20.92 -2.16 -15.13
N GLY A 164 20.02 -1.20 -14.90
CA GLY A 164 18.70 -1.15 -15.53
C GLY A 164 17.73 -2.26 -15.09
N VAL A 165 18.07 -3.01 -14.03
CA VAL A 165 17.22 -4.10 -13.51
C VAL A 165 16.01 -3.51 -12.79
N VAL A 166 16.23 -2.44 -12.04
CA VAL A 166 15.19 -1.69 -11.31
C VAL A 166 15.01 -0.33 -11.96
N LYS A 167 13.77 0.05 -12.23
CA LYS A 167 13.43 1.40 -12.68
C LYS A 167 12.72 2.12 -11.52
N ASP A 168 13.18 3.33 -11.20
CA ASP A 168 12.59 4.21 -10.19
C ASP A 168 12.78 3.76 -8.72
N VAL A 169 14.00 3.92 -8.23
CA VAL A 169 14.42 3.59 -6.84
C VAL A 169 13.75 4.50 -5.78
N ARG A 170 13.27 5.69 -6.14
CA ARG A 170 12.60 6.61 -5.20
C ARG A 170 11.37 6.02 -4.52
N LEU A 171 10.91 4.85 -4.99
CA LEU A 171 9.82 4.08 -4.41
C LEU A 171 10.28 3.00 -3.41
N LEU A 172 11.58 2.88 -3.15
CA LEU A 172 12.17 1.72 -2.46
C LEU A 172 12.93 2.10 -1.17
N VAL A 173 12.96 3.37 -0.83
CA VAL A 173 13.62 3.90 0.39
C VAL A 173 12.62 4.07 1.51
#